data_aa4612f9186f81318e5b3dd42e21c380
#
_entry.id   aa4612f9186f81318e5b3dd42e21c380
#
_cell.length_a   1.000
_cell.length_b   1.000
_cell.length_c   1.000
_cell.angle_alpha   90.00
_cell.angle_beta   90.00
_cell.angle_gamma   90.00
#
_symmetry.space_group_name_H-M   'P 1'
#
loop_
_entity.id
_entity.type
_entity.pdbx_description
1 polymer ?
#
loop_
_entity_poly.entity_id
_entity_poly.type
_entity_poly.pdbx_seq_one_letter_code
_entity_poly.pdbx_strand_id
1 'polypeptide(L)'
;TNFLFSNYLTNFEVGMKIVLINYSVTPMMTAIAKRLEELGHQAIIATATGDVEGSRRMADLKIGNSVDRAVHNALAWLSDTHGMHSTRVTASLLDRIIALNPDVVHLAGLNNSFINIPFMAYVLMRCKMPVALSVTEGTIPGTGRKSLIKRDRFRRRTMESTFGAWDLLHLVCNSKHTAERAAEEGLDGHPTYIISTDDTAKAVEQYITLYDNIK
;
A
#
# COMPACT_ATOMS: atom_id res chain seq x y z
N THR A 1 12.95 -54.45 16.30
CA THR A 1 13.42 -53.69 15.13
C THR A 1 12.62 -52.42 15.06
N ASN A 2 13.02 -51.43 15.88
CA ASN A 2 12.45 -50.09 15.86
C ASN A 2 13.11 -49.31 14.72
N PHE A 3 12.41 -49.14 13.62
CA PHE A 3 12.83 -48.26 12.52
C PHE A 3 12.34 -46.84 12.77
N LEU A 4 13.30 -46.00 12.92
CA LEU A 4 13.41 -44.58 12.84
C LEU A 4 12.47 -43.97 11.75
N PHE A 5 11.27 -43.55 12.13
CA PHE A 5 10.54 -42.49 11.45
C PHE A 5 10.76 -41.19 12.21
N SER A 6 12.02 -40.77 12.26
CA SER A 6 12.43 -39.48 12.77
C SER A 6 12.57 -38.55 11.58
N ASN A 7 11.78 -37.47 11.59
CA ASN A 7 12.10 -36.14 11.07
C ASN A 7 12.32 -35.97 9.56
N TYR A 8 11.24 -36.09 8.79
CA TYR A 8 11.06 -35.28 7.61
C TYR A 8 9.73 -34.51 7.67
N LEU A 9 9.44 -33.89 8.80
CA LEU A 9 8.67 -32.66 8.79
C LEU A 9 9.66 -31.55 8.41
N THR A 10 9.96 -31.44 7.13
CA THR A 10 10.44 -30.18 6.59
C THR A 10 9.46 -29.14 7.05
N ASN A 11 9.91 -28.22 7.91
CA ASN A 11 9.24 -26.97 8.13
C ASN A 11 9.10 -26.34 6.73
N PHE A 12 7.97 -26.54 6.07
CA PHE A 12 7.55 -25.64 5.05
C PHE A 12 7.34 -24.33 5.80
N GLU A 13 8.35 -23.46 5.80
CA GLU A 13 8.13 -22.06 6.11
C GLU A 13 7.02 -21.62 5.21
N VAL A 14 5.84 -21.41 5.78
CA VAL A 14 4.70 -20.90 5.01
C VAL A 14 5.14 -19.54 4.50
N GLY A 15 5.34 -19.45 3.19
CA GLY A 15 5.80 -18.22 2.57
C GLY A 15 4.88 -17.06 2.94
N MET A 16 5.44 -15.86 3.11
CA MET A 16 4.66 -14.66 3.39
C MET A 16 3.64 -14.39 2.29
N LYS A 17 2.52 -13.81 2.67
CA LYS A 17 1.50 -13.32 1.75
C LYS A 17 1.44 -11.79 1.81
N ILE A 18 1.77 -11.14 0.72
CA ILE A 18 1.83 -9.67 0.61
C ILE A 18 0.80 -9.18 -0.40
N VAL A 19 0.01 -8.18 -0.02
CA VAL A 19 -0.91 -7.49 -0.92
C VAL A 19 -0.32 -6.13 -1.31
N LEU A 20 -0.04 -5.94 -2.60
CA LEU A 20 0.49 -4.70 -3.18
C LEU A 20 -0.66 -3.89 -3.78
N ILE A 21 -0.92 -2.70 -3.26
CA ILE A 21 -2.05 -1.85 -3.67
C ILE A 21 -1.53 -0.58 -4.32
N ASN A 22 -2.00 -0.30 -5.55
CA ASN A 22 -1.72 0.96 -6.24
C ASN A 22 -2.88 1.35 -7.17
N TYR A 23 -2.81 2.54 -7.74
CA TYR A 23 -3.74 2.98 -8.78
C TYR A 23 -3.62 2.13 -10.05
N SER A 24 -2.41 1.82 -10.48
CA SER A 24 -2.09 0.99 -11.63
C SER A 24 -0.94 0.03 -11.32
N VAL A 25 -0.79 -1.02 -12.11
CA VAL A 25 0.40 -1.89 -12.04
C VAL A 25 1.62 -1.09 -12.48
N THR A 26 2.67 -1.09 -11.67
CA THR A 26 3.94 -0.43 -11.99
C THR A 26 5.05 -1.45 -12.22
N PRO A 27 6.11 -1.09 -12.96
CA PRO A 27 7.27 -1.97 -13.14
C PRO A 27 7.88 -2.41 -11.79
N MET A 28 7.95 -1.50 -10.82
CA MET A 28 8.45 -1.80 -9.48
C MET A 28 7.57 -2.85 -8.77
N MET A 29 6.25 -2.70 -8.78
CA MET A 29 5.35 -3.70 -8.19
C MET A 29 5.49 -5.07 -8.85
N THR A 30 5.65 -5.09 -10.16
CA THR A 30 5.86 -6.34 -10.90
C THR A 30 7.18 -6.99 -10.51
N ALA A 31 8.25 -6.21 -10.37
CA ALA A 31 9.56 -6.70 -9.95
C ALA A 31 9.53 -7.24 -8.51
N ILE A 32 8.91 -6.52 -7.58
CA ILE A 32 8.72 -6.97 -6.19
C ILE A 32 7.92 -8.26 -6.15
N ALA A 33 6.79 -8.33 -6.85
CA ALA A 33 5.93 -9.50 -6.87
C ALA A 33 6.66 -10.73 -7.44
N LYS A 34 7.38 -10.57 -8.56
CA LYS A 34 8.17 -11.63 -9.14
C LYS A 34 9.24 -12.16 -8.17
N ARG A 35 9.93 -11.24 -7.49
CA ARG A 35 10.98 -11.62 -6.52
C ARG A 35 10.42 -12.36 -5.31
N LEU A 36 9.28 -11.90 -4.79
CA LEU A 36 8.56 -12.59 -3.72
C LEU A 36 8.20 -14.03 -4.12
N GLU A 37 7.68 -14.23 -5.33
CA GLU A 37 7.32 -15.55 -5.84
C GLU A 37 8.54 -16.46 -6.04
N GLU A 38 9.66 -15.91 -6.50
CA GLU A 38 10.95 -16.65 -6.60
C GLU A 38 11.45 -17.15 -5.25
N LEU A 39 11.12 -16.43 -4.17
CA LEU A 39 11.46 -16.79 -2.80
C LEU A 39 10.42 -17.69 -2.12
N GLY A 40 9.37 -18.10 -2.83
CA GLY A 40 8.30 -18.97 -2.30
C GLY A 40 7.22 -18.22 -1.53
N HIS A 41 7.17 -16.90 -1.63
CA HIS A 41 6.12 -16.06 -1.05
C HIS A 41 4.95 -15.87 -2.03
N GLN A 42 3.80 -15.43 -1.51
CA GLN A 42 2.65 -15.08 -2.32
C GLN A 42 2.51 -13.57 -2.46
N ALA A 43 2.58 -13.03 -3.68
CA ALA A 43 2.33 -11.63 -3.97
C ALA A 43 1.00 -11.46 -4.70
N ILE A 44 0.15 -10.57 -4.21
CA ILE A 44 -1.16 -10.26 -4.76
C ILE A 44 -1.20 -8.78 -5.13
N ILE A 45 -1.44 -8.48 -6.40
CA ILE A 45 -1.50 -7.10 -6.90
C ILE A 45 -2.96 -6.65 -7.00
N ALA A 46 -3.28 -5.56 -6.32
CA ALA A 46 -4.60 -4.92 -6.33
C ALA A 46 -4.51 -3.52 -6.97
N THR A 47 -5.26 -3.25 -8.05
CA THR A 47 -5.22 -1.96 -8.75
C THR A 47 -6.59 -1.47 -9.18
N ALA A 48 -6.72 -0.14 -9.32
CA ALA A 48 -7.94 0.50 -9.81
C ALA A 48 -8.03 0.50 -11.34
N THR A 49 -6.91 0.61 -12.04
CA THR A 49 -6.84 0.49 -13.51
C THR A 49 -6.23 -0.85 -13.87
N GLY A 50 -6.61 -1.39 -15.03
CA GLY A 50 -5.90 -2.52 -15.61
C GLY A 50 -4.46 -2.17 -15.98
N ASP A 51 -3.83 -3.02 -16.73
CA ASP A 51 -2.40 -3.00 -17.04
C ASP A 51 -1.90 -1.65 -17.54
N VAL A 52 -0.70 -1.29 -17.09
CA VAL A 52 0.11 -0.27 -17.77
C VAL A 52 0.71 -0.95 -18.99
N GLU A 53 0.66 -0.26 -20.13
CA GLU A 53 1.30 -0.67 -21.38
C GLU A 53 2.76 -1.09 -21.11
N GLY A 54 3.08 -2.36 -21.39
CA GLY A 54 4.41 -2.94 -21.13
C GLY A 54 4.56 -3.81 -19.89
N SER A 55 3.57 -3.89 -18.99
CA SER A 55 3.57 -4.87 -17.90
C SER A 55 3.02 -6.22 -18.39
N ARG A 56 3.78 -7.29 -18.22
CA ARG A 56 3.33 -8.66 -18.54
C ARG A 56 2.42 -9.27 -17.46
N ARG A 57 2.24 -8.59 -16.33
CA ARG A 57 1.44 -9.06 -15.21
C ARG A 57 0.16 -8.26 -15.11
N MET A 58 -0.96 -8.96 -15.05
CA MET A 58 -2.27 -8.38 -14.77
C MET A 58 -2.47 -8.23 -13.25
N ALA A 59 -3.37 -7.31 -12.85
CA ALA A 59 -3.79 -7.20 -11.46
C ALA A 59 -4.59 -8.45 -11.05
N ASP A 60 -4.27 -9.01 -9.89
CA ASP A 60 -4.99 -10.14 -9.30
C ASP A 60 -6.35 -9.68 -8.75
N LEU A 61 -6.40 -8.46 -8.23
CA LEU A 61 -7.61 -7.83 -7.71
C LEU A 61 -7.86 -6.47 -8.39
N LYS A 62 -9.05 -6.29 -8.93
CA LYS A 62 -9.48 -5.00 -9.47
C LYS A 62 -10.23 -4.19 -8.41
N ILE A 63 -9.84 -2.93 -8.25
CA ILE A 63 -10.45 -1.99 -7.28
C ILE A 63 -11.47 -1.12 -8.01
N GLY A 64 -12.76 -1.32 -7.74
CA GLY A 64 -13.86 -0.57 -8.35
C GLY A 64 -13.98 -0.77 -9.87
N ASN A 65 -14.78 0.08 -10.49
CA ASN A 65 -15.00 0.08 -11.93
C ASN A 65 -14.70 1.46 -12.55
N SER A 66 -14.85 1.62 -13.87
CA SER A 66 -14.58 2.87 -14.57
C SER A 66 -15.52 4.02 -14.16
N VAL A 67 -16.79 3.70 -13.87
CA VAL A 67 -17.78 4.67 -13.42
C VAL A 67 -17.45 5.16 -12.02
N ASP A 68 -17.15 4.25 -11.10
CA ASP A 68 -16.71 4.60 -9.75
C ASP A 68 -15.52 5.56 -9.79
N ARG A 69 -14.51 5.26 -10.64
CA ARG A 69 -13.33 6.11 -10.78
C ARG A 69 -13.67 7.51 -11.32
N ALA A 70 -14.52 7.60 -12.31
CA ALA A 70 -14.92 8.90 -12.87
C ALA A 70 -15.64 9.75 -11.83
N VAL A 71 -16.60 9.17 -11.10
CA VAL A 71 -17.34 9.84 -10.03
C VAL A 71 -16.41 10.28 -8.90
N HIS A 72 -15.54 9.40 -8.42
CA HIS A 72 -14.61 9.73 -7.32
C HIS A 72 -13.58 10.78 -7.72
N ASN A 73 -13.10 10.77 -8.97
CA ASN A 73 -12.21 11.82 -9.49
C ASN A 73 -12.91 13.17 -9.56
N ALA A 74 -14.16 13.21 -10.03
CA ALA A 74 -14.95 14.44 -10.08
C ALA A 74 -15.20 15.00 -8.66
N LEU A 75 -15.61 14.16 -7.72
CA LEU A 75 -15.85 14.55 -6.33
C LEU A 75 -14.56 15.01 -5.63
N ALA A 76 -13.43 14.34 -5.87
CA ALA A 76 -12.16 14.75 -5.32
C ALA A 76 -11.70 16.11 -5.88
N TRP A 77 -11.95 16.38 -7.17
CA TRP A 77 -11.67 17.67 -7.78
C TRP A 77 -12.57 18.78 -7.23
N LEU A 78 -13.85 18.50 -6.99
CA LEU A 78 -14.80 19.47 -6.43
C LEU A 78 -14.50 19.81 -4.97
N SER A 79 -14.22 18.81 -4.14
CA SER A 79 -14.29 18.95 -2.67
C SER A 79 -12.99 18.70 -1.93
N ASP A 80 -11.89 18.39 -2.61
CA ASP A 80 -10.57 18.08 -2.01
C ASP A 80 -10.62 17.01 -0.89
N THR A 81 -11.46 16.00 -1.08
CA THR A 81 -11.76 14.99 -0.03
C THR A 81 -10.97 13.70 -0.20
N HIS A 82 -9.97 13.64 -1.08
CA HIS A 82 -8.99 12.54 -1.21
C HIS A 82 -9.56 11.12 -1.05
N GLY A 83 -10.58 10.77 -1.83
CA GLY A 83 -11.15 9.43 -1.83
C GLY A 83 -12.09 9.11 -0.66
N MET A 84 -12.42 10.06 0.23
CA MET A 84 -13.39 9.83 1.32
C MET A 84 -14.76 9.35 0.82
N HIS A 85 -15.11 9.67 -0.43
CA HIS A 85 -16.35 9.18 -1.06
C HIS A 85 -16.26 7.73 -1.57
N SER A 86 -15.07 7.13 -1.57
CA SER A 86 -14.81 5.77 -2.10
C SER A 86 -15.07 4.66 -1.07
N THR A 87 -15.91 4.89 -0.05
CA THR A 87 -16.11 3.96 1.06
C THR A 87 -16.59 2.58 0.59
N ARG A 88 -17.54 2.52 -0.35
CA ARG A 88 -18.06 1.23 -0.86
C ARG A 88 -16.99 0.42 -1.60
N VAL A 89 -16.21 1.10 -2.44
CA VAL A 89 -15.11 0.46 -3.19
C VAL A 89 -14.02 -0.01 -2.24
N THR A 90 -13.69 0.81 -1.25
CA THR A 90 -12.71 0.47 -0.21
C THR A 90 -13.19 -0.68 0.66
N ALA A 91 -14.46 -0.73 1.05
CA ALA A 91 -15.04 -1.84 1.80
C ALA A 91 -14.91 -3.16 1.03
N SER A 92 -15.30 -3.17 -0.25
CA SER A 92 -15.17 -4.37 -1.09
C SER A 92 -13.72 -4.84 -1.27
N LEU A 93 -12.76 -3.92 -1.31
CA LEU A 93 -11.34 -4.27 -1.32
C LEU A 93 -10.91 -4.86 0.03
N LEU A 94 -11.32 -4.24 1.13
CA LEU A 94 -10.98 -4.69 2.48
C LEU A 94 -11.54 -6.08 2.78
N ASP A 95 -12.77 -6.38 2.38
CA ASP A 95 -13.37 -7.72 2.53
C ASP A 95 -12.48 -8.79 1.87
N ARG A 96 -11.94 -8.49 0.69
CA ARG A 96 -11.02 -9.40 -0.01
C ARG A 96 -9.67 -9.50 0.69
N ILE A 97 -9.10 -8.39 1.17
CA ILE A 97 -7.84 -8.37 1.91
C ILE A 97 -7.97 -9.19 3.19
N ILE A 98 -9.05 -8.99 3.95
CA ILE A 98 -9.32 -9.75 5.18
C ILE A 98 -9.46 -11.24 4.88
N ALA A 99 -10.19 -11.62 3.83
CA ALA A 99 -10.35 -13.01 3.43
C ALA A 99 -9.02 -13.66 2.99
N LEU A 100 -8.11 -12.90 2.41
CA LEU A 100 -6.76 -13.35 2.05
C LEU A 100 -5.86 -13.54 3.26
N ASN A 101 -6.12 -12.82 4.36
CA ASN A 101 -5.30 -12.79 5.57
C ASN A 101 -3.80 -12.61 5.25
N PRO A 102 -3.39 -11.47 4.66
CA PRO A 102 -2.00 -11.24 4.30
C PRO A 102 -1.16 -10.92 5.54
N ASP A 103 0.13 -11.22 5.47
CA ASP A 103 1.10 -10.84 6.50
C ASP A 103 1.43 -9.34 6.43
N VAL A 104 1.43 -8.76 5.21
CA VAL A 104 1.72 -7.33 4.99
C VAL A 104 0.81 -6.78 3.89
N VAL A 105 0.32 -5.56 4.10
CA VAL A 105 -0.34 -4.76 3.07
C VAL A 105 0.58 -3.61 2.66
N HIS A 106 0.96 -3.54 1.40
CA HIS A 106 1.79 -2.45 0.87
C HIS A 106 0.95 -1.48 0.04
N LEU A 107 0.80 -0.26 0.53
CA LEU A 107 0.17 0.86 -0.16
C LEU A 107 1.23 1.63 -0.95
N ALA A 108 1.21 1.54 -2.27
CA ALA A 108 2.22 2.18 -3.13
C ALA A 108 1.93 3.66 -3.44
N GLY A 109 1.17 4.33 -2.59
CA GLY A 109 0.89 5.76 -2.66
C GLY A 109 -0.50 6.10 -2.14
N LEU A 110 -0.63 7.30 -1.56
CA LEU A 110 -1.87 7.76 -0.93
C LEU A 110 -2.61 8.85 -1.72
N ASN A 111 -1.97 9.43 -2.72
CA ASN A 111 -2.56 10.57 -3.43
C ASN A 111 -3.51 10.13 -4.54
N ASN A 112 -4.54 9.38 -4.17
CA ASN A 112 -5.53 8.91 -5.12
C ASN A 112 -6.95 9.05 -4.57
N SER A 113 -7.92 9.17 -5.48
CA SER A 113 -9.33 9.35 -5.16
C SER A 113 -10.11 8.03 -5.08
N PHE A 114 -9.47 6.89 -5.33
CA PHE A 114 -10.16 5.60 -5.47
C PHE A 114 -10.23 4.79 -4.17
N ILE A 115 -9.50 5.20 -3.13
CA ILE A 115 -9.50 4.56 -1.81
C ILE A 115 -9.83 5.61 -0.74
N ASN A 116 -10.71 5.26 0.16
CA ASN A 116 -10.97 6.01 1.39
C ASN A 116 -9.92 5.63 2.44
N ILE A 117 -8.82 6.40 2.51
CA ILE A 117 -7.68 6.10 3.38
C ILE A 117 -8.05 6.07 4.86
N PRO A 118 -8.80 7.04 5.44
CA PRO A 118 -9.22 6.97 6.84
C PRO A 118 -9.99 5.69 7.17
N PHE A 119 -10.90 5.27 6.29
CA PHE A 119 -11.66 4.05 6.48
C PHE A 119 -10.78 2.80 6.35
N MET A 120 -9.89 2.77 5.37
CA MET A 120 -8.92 1.68 5.20
C MET A 120 -8.02 1.56 6.43
N ALA A 121 -7.43 2.67 6.90
CA ALA A 121 -6.59 2.71 8.08
C ALA A 121 -7.32 2.15 9.31
N TYR A 122 -8.55 2.63 9.56
CA TYR A 122 -9.37 2.15 10.67
C TYR A 122 -9.55 0.63 10.65
N VAL A 123 -9.87 0.04 9.49
CA VAL A 123 -10.09 -1.40 9.37
C VAL A 123 -8.80 -2.19 9.53
N LEU A 124 -7.70 -1.78 8.85
CA LEU A 124 -6.42 -2.48 8.93
C LEU A 124 -5.82 -2.43 10.34
N MET A 125 -5.95 -1.30 11.06
CA MET A 125 -5.59 -1.20 12.48
C MET A 125 -6.40 -2.19 13.34
N ARG A 126 -7.70 -2.26 13.14
CA ARG A 126 -8.56 -3.21 13.88
C ARG A 126 -8.20 -4.66 13.62
N CYS A 127 -7.77 -4.97 12.41
CA CYS A 127 -7.27 -6.30 12.03
C CYS A 127 -5.81 -6.54 12.44
N LYS A 128 -5.12 -5.54 13.01
CA LYS A 128 -3.68 -5.59 13.36
C LYS A 128 -2.80 -6.01 12.19
N MET A 129 -3.11 -5.52 11.00
CA MET A 129 -2.35 -5.81 9.79
C MET A 129 -1.19 -4.81 9.65
N PRO A 130 0.07 -5.27 9.52
CA PRO A 130 1.21 -4.44 9.20
C PRO A 130 1.05 -3.78 7.82
N VAL A 131 1.37 -2.49 7.73
CA VAL A 131 1.24 -1.73 6.49
C VAL A 131 2.55 -1.05 6.14
N ALA A 132 3.07 -1.32 4.95
CA ALA A 132 4.10 -0.53 4.32
C ALA A 132 3.45 0.53 3.42
N LEU A 133 3.79 1.80 3.62
CA LEU A 133 3.30 2.91 2.80
C LEU A 133 4.44 3.53 2.03
N SER A 134 4.45 3.38 0.71
CA SER A 134 5.40 4.09 -0.14
C SER A 134 4.99 5.54 -0.33
N VAL A 135 5.90 6.44 0.00
CA VAL A 135 5.73 7.89 -0.14
C VAL A 135 6.77 8.44 -1.11
N THR A 136 6.31 9.19 -2.10
CA THR A 136 7.11 9.98 -3.02
C THR A 136 6.68 11.43 -2.93
N GLU A 137 7.46 12.38 -3.46
CA GLU A 137 7.07 13.80 -3.45
C GLU A 137 5.66 14.05 -4.01
N GLY A 138 5.30 13.33 -5.06
CA GLY A 138 3.96 13.44 -5.68
C GLY A 138 2.85 12.73 -4.93
N THR A 139 3.18 11.90 -3.94
CA THR A 139 2.21 11.10 -3.17
C THR A 139 2.16 11.46 -1.70
N ILE A 140 2.93 12.46 -1.25
CA ILE A 140 2.80 12.99 0.11
C ILE A 140 1.37 13.48 0.30
N PRO A 141 0.65 12.96 1.31
CA PRO A 141 -0.71 13.39 1.58
C PRO A 141 -0.75 14.91 1.83
N GLY A 142 -1.58 15.59 1.10
CA GLY A 142 -1.68 17.04 1.29
C GLY A 142 -1.02 17.90 0.22
N THR A 143 -0.14 17.35 -0.60
CA THR A 143 0.56 18.13 -1.64
C THR A 143 -0.06 17.92 -3.04
N GLY A 144 -0.06 18.97 -3.85
CA GLY A 144 -0.08 18.85 -5.32
C GLY A 144 -1.43 18.75 -6.03
N ARG A 145 -2.60 18.65 -5.38
CA ARG A 145 -3.87 18.55 -6.09
C ARG A 145 -4.52 19.92 -6.30
N LYS A 146 -4.88 20.22 -7.56
CA LYS A 146 -5.76 21.35 -7.90
C LYS A 146 -7.20 20.95 -7.63
N SER A 147 -7.83 21.49 -6.60
CA SER A 147 -9.27 21.37 -6.33
C SER A 147 -9.95 22.74 -6.36
N LEU A 148 -11.25 22.75 -6.68
CA LEU A 148 -12.06 23.98 -6.66
C LEU A 148 -12.21 24.56 -5.25
N ILE A 149 -12.39 23.69 -4.28
CA ILE A 149 -12.55 24.06 -2.88
C ILE A 149 -11.37 23.52 -2.10
N LYS A 150 -10.48 24.39 -1.66
CA LYS A 150 -9.35 24.00 -0.82
C LYS A 150 -9.80 23.76 0.61
N ARG A 151 -9.56 22.57 1.14
CA ARG A 151 -9.84 22.19 2.52
C ARG A 151 -8.57 21.77 3.27
N ASP A 152 -7.49 22.51 3.11
CA ASP A 152 -6.17 22.19 3.66
C ASP A 152 -6.21 21.86 5.15
N ARG A 153 -6.95 22.67 5.94
CA ARG A 153 -7.08 22.46 7.39
C ARG A 153 -7.84 21.17 7.73
N PHE A 154 -8.90 20.86 7.00
CA PHE A 154 -9.67 19.63 7.20
C PHE A 154 -8.83 18.42 6.79
N ARG A 155 -8.17 18.50 5.66
CA ARG A 155 -7.30 17.44 5.15
C ARG A 155 -6.16 17.14 6.11
N ARG A 156 -5.42 18.17 6.56
CA ARG A 156 -4.33 18.01 7.53
C ARG A 156 -4.82 17.31 8.80
N ARG A 157 -5.90 17.80 9.43
CA ARG A 157 -6.46 17.18 10.63
C ARG A 157 -6.88 15.72 10.42
N THR A 158 -7.50 15.41 9.28
CA THR A 158 -7.90 14.03 8.95
C THR A 158 -6.68 13.15 8.81
N MET A 159 -5.62 13.63 8.17
CA MET A 159 -4.38 12.89 8.01
C MET A 159 -3.65 12.69 9.34
N GLU A 160 -3.45 13.74 10.10
CA GLU A 160 -2.85 13.69 11.45
C GLU A 160 -3.60 12.67 12.34
N SER A 161 -4.92 12.72 12.38
CA SER A 161 -5.72 11.79 13.18
C SER A 161 -5.70 10.36 12.66
N THR A 162 -5.64 10.17 11.34
CA THR A 162 -5.60 8.84 10.73
C THR A 162 -4.26 8.17 10.93
N PHE A 163 -3.19 8.89 10.63
CA PHE A 163 -1.84 8.34 10.67
C PHE A 163 -1.30 8.32 12.11
N GLY A 164 -1.52 9.34 12.91
CA GLY A 164 -1.06 9.39 14.30
C GLY A 164 -1.57 8.25 15.18
N ALA A 165 -2.66 7.59 14.79
CA ALA A 165 -3.21 6.42 15.49
C ALA A 165 -2.82 5.07 14.88
N TRP A 166 -2.03 5.04 13.81
CA TRP A 166 -1.77 3.81 13.05
C TRP A 166 -0.46 3.15 13.47
N ASP A 167 -0.49 2.38 14.56
CA ASP A 167 0.69 1.78 15.22
C ASP A 167 1.53 0.86 14.32
N LEU A 168 0.90 0.18 13.34
CA LEU A 168 1.54 -0.78 12.45
C LEU A 168 1.84 -0.19 11.06
N LEU A 169 1.92 1.14 10.95
CA LEU A 169 2.29 1.83 9.73
C LEU A 169 3.80 2.01 9.65
N HIS A 170 4.39 1.58 8.55
CA HIS A 170 5.80 1.74 8.21
C HIS A 170 5.92 2.58 6.93
N LEU A 171 6.65 3.68 7.00
CA LEU A 171 6.84 4.57 5.85
C LEU A 171 8.01 4.10 5.00
N VAL A 172 7.83 4.11 3.70
CA VAL A 172 8.89 3.85 2.72
C VAL A 172 9.04 5.07 1.83
N CYS A 173 10.10 5.82 2.03
CA CYS A 173 10.39 7.04 1.28
C CYS A 173 11.46 6.78 0.22
N ASN A 174 11.31 7.36 -0.97
CA ASN A 174 12.30 7.19 -2.04
C ASN A 174 13.59 8.00 -1.83
N SER A 175 13.57 8.95 -0.90
CA SER A 175 14.74 9.78 -0.55
C SER A 175 14.62 10.32 0.87
N LYS A 176 15.75 10.80 1.42
CA LYS A 176 15.78 11.50 2.71
C LYS A 176 14.92 12.77 2.68
N HIS A 177 14.98 13.52 1.59
CA HIS A 177 14.17 14.72 1.41
C HIS A 177 12.65 14.39 1.46
N THR A 178 12.22 13.30 0.83
CA THR A 178 10.83 12.84 0.91
C THR A 178 10.43 12.47 2.33
N ALA A 179 11.32 11.84 3.09
CA ALA A 179 11.06 11.49 4.49
C ALA A 179 10.89 12.76 5.37
N GLU A 180 11.76 13.75 5.19
CA GLU A 180 11.68 15.04 5.87
C GLU A 180 10.35 15.76 5.55
N ARG A 181 9.98 15.79 4.27
CA ARG A 181 8.70 16.37 3.82
C ARG A 181 7.49 15.62 4.36
N ALA A 182 7.54 14.29 4.43
CA ALA A 182 6.47 13.48 4.99
C ALA A 182 6.29 13.76 6.48
N ALA A 183 7.38 13.95 7.22
CA ALA A 183 7.34 14.33 8.63
C ALA A 183 6.72 15.72 8.83
N GLU A 184 7.06 16.72 7.99
CA GLU A 184 6.45 18.06 8.01
C GLU A 184 4.93 18.04 7.80
N GLU A 185 4.42 17.05 7.06
CA GLU A 185 2.99 16.86 6.78
C GLU A 185 2.28 15.95 7.81
N GLY A 186 2.93 15.63 8.93
CA GLY A 186 2.34 14.92 10.06
C GLY A 186 2.44 13.39 9.98
N LEU A 187 3.41 12.87 9.24
CA LEU A 187 3.77 11.44 9.19
C LEU A 187 5.01 11.13 10.05
N ASP A 188 5.42 12.05 10.92
CA ASP A 188 6.45 11.83 11.91
C ASP A 188 5.96 10.81 12.96
N GLY A 189 6.84 10.12 13.60
CA GLY A 189 6.49 9.12 14.62
C GLY A 189 6.29 7.69 14.10
N HIS A 190 6.37 7.46 12.79
CA HIS A 190 6.37 6.12 12.22
C HIS A 190 7.76 5.63 11.85
N PRO A 191 8.07 4.32 11.97
CA PRO A 191 9.29 3.76 11.41
C PRO A 191 9.41 4.10 9.93
N THR A 192 10.51 4.74 9.55
CA THR A 192 10.73 5.24 8.19
C THR A 192 11.94 4.60 7.56
N TYR A 193 11.75 4.03 6.38
CA TYR A 193 12.76 3.37 5.57
C TYR A 193 13.03 4.18 4.31
N ILE A 194 14.28 4.31 3.92
CA ILE A 194 14.65 5.01 2.68
C ILE A 194 15.05 3.95 1.66
N ILE A 195 14.22 3.78 0.63
CA ILE A 195 14.46 2.86 -0.48
C ILE A 195 14.49 3.68 -1.77
N SER A 196 15.70 3.97 -2.27
CA SER A 196 15.86 4.64 -3.58
C SER A 196 15.41 3.70 -4.69
N THR A 197 14.69 4.25 -5.65
CA THR A 197 14.20 3.52 -6.84
C THR A 197 15.12 3.66 -8.05
N ASP A 198 16.29 4.29 -7.89
CA ASP A 198 17.25 4.49 -8.97
C ASP A 198 17.85 3.17 -9.47
N ASP A 199 18.02 2.21 -8.57
CA ASP A 199 18.41 0.83 -8.87
C ASP A 199 17.25 -0.11 -8.47
N THR A 200 16.52 -0.58 -9.47
CA THR A 200 15.36 -1.45 -9.27
C THR A 200 15.70 -2.76 -8.56
N ALA A 201 16.83 -3.39 -8.89
CA ALA A 201 17.20 -4.67 -8.29
C ALA A 201 17.51 -4.50 -6.80
N LYS A 202 18.29 -3.48 -6.45
CA LYS A 202 18.59 -3.14 -5.06
C LYS A 202 17.34 -2.74 -4.28
N ALA A 203 16.46 -1.93 -4.89
CA ALA A 203 15.22 -1.52 -4.25
C ALA A 203 14.32 -2.72 -3.94
N VAL A 204 14.20 -3.68 -4.87
CA VAL A 204 13.42 -4.91 -4.67
C VAL A 204 13.93 -5.70 -3.46
N GLU A 205 15.25 -5.94 -3.33
CA GLU A 205 15.80 -6.66 -2.18
C GLU A 205 15.57 -5.91 -0.87
N GLN A 206 15.62 -4.57 -0.89
CA GLN A 206 15.30 -3.76 0.28
C GLN A 206 13.81 -3.87 0.68
N TYR A 207 12.90 -3.95 -0.29
CA TYR A 207 11.48 -4.21 -0.01
C TYR A 207 11.24 -5.60 0.59
N ILE A 208 11.92 -6.64 0.08
CA ILE A 208 11.83 -7.99 0.65
C ILE A 208 12.28 -7.98 2.12
N THR A 209 13.45 -7.41 2.38
CA THR A 209 13.97 -7.26 3.76
C THR A 209 13.02 -6.47 4.66
N LEU A 210 12.39 -5.42 4.15
CA LEU A 210 11.38 -4.67 4.88
C LEU A 210 10.20 -5.55 5.28
N TYR A 211 9.63 -6.31 4.34
CA TYR A 211 8.46 -7.16 4.64
C TYR A 211 8.78 -8.23 5.69
N ASP A 212 9.98 -8.81 5.65
CA ASP A 212 10.44 -9.74 6.67
C ASP A 212 10.52 -9.11 8.07
N ASN A 213 10.85 -7.83 8.15
CA ASN A 213 11.00 -7.11 9.41
C ASN A 213 9.69 -6.62 10.03
N ILE A 214 8.64 -6.44 9.23
CA ILE A 214 7.38 -5.82 9.69
C ILE A 214 6.21 -6.80 9.84
N LYS A 215 6.38 -8.05 9.37
CA LYS A 215 5.35 -9.11 9.46
C LYS A 215 5.03 -9.54 10.90
#